data_6bed25f4a56d5ca49ae7774f5034d97d
#
_entry.id   6bed25f4a56d5ca49ae7774f5034d97d
#
_cell.length_a   1.000
_cell.length_b   1.000
_cell.length_c   1.000
_cell.angle_alpha   90.00
_cell.angle_beta   90.00
_cell.angle_gamma   90.00
#
_symmetry.space_group_name_H-M   'P 1'
#
loop_
_entity.id
_entity.type
_entity.pdbx_description
1 polymer ?
#
loop_
_entity_poly.entity_id
_entity_poly.type
_entity_poly.pdbx_seq_one_letter_code
_entity_poly.pdbx_strand_id
1 'polypeptide(L)'
;MALLRLPSISLRLSAAVSTAVFGRETAALAAAGVRWASKKAGSKVRNSAPKSPGKRYGWKKFEGAMVHAGNILATQRLIRWHPGAFVGMGRNNTLYALEDGVVRFTKEVYVPPPRSREAFQVVCKLPRGAMLYKTFINIIPPHQEGRFVLKEMM
;
A
#
# COMPACT_ATOMS: atom_id res chain seq x y z
N MET A 1 35.94 12.22 -36.10
CA MET A 1 36.72 10.99 -36.33
C MET A 1 37.86 10.95 -35.33
N ALA A 2 37.78 10.10 -34.32
CA ALA A 2 38.92 9.70 -33.50
C ALA A 2 38.50 8.42 -32.75
N LEU A 3 39.00 7.28 -33.21
CA LEU A 3 38.83 5.95 -32.63
C LEU A 3 39.83 5.78 -31.48
N LEU A 4 39.33 5.60 -30.26
CA LEU A 4 40.17 5.24 -29.13
C LEU A 4 40.25 3.71 -29.02
N ARG A 5 41.46 3.23 -29.26
CA ARG A 5 41.88 1.83 -29.16
C ARG A 5 42.18 1.47 -27.69
N LEU A 6 41.57 0.40 -27.19
CA LEU A 6 41.88 -0.21 -25.90
C LEU A 6 43.05 -1.18 -26.04
N PRO A 7 44.00 -1.23 -25.08
CA PRO A 7 45.10 -2.19 -25.10
C PRO A 7 44.68 -3.54 -24.52
N SER A 8 45.07 -4.60 -25.21
CA SER A 8 44.93 -5.99 -24.82
C SER A 8 46.03 -6.36 -23.79
N ILE A 9 45.63 -6.83 -22.63
CA ILE A 9 46.53 -7.39 -21.65
C ILE A 9 46.66 -8.91 -21.87
N SER A 10 47.80 -9.34 -22.36
CA SER A 10 48.17 -10.75 -22.47
C SER A 10 48.75 -11.25 -21.14
N LEU A 11 48.06 -12.17 -20.49
CA LEU A 11 48.65 -12.93 -19.36
C LEU A 11 49.56 -14.03 -19.89
N ARG A 12 50.83 -13.92 -19.60
CA ARG A 12 51.79 -14.99 -19.82
C ARG A 12 51.77 -15.94 -18.61
N LEU A 13 51.41 -17.18 -18.85
CA LEU A 13 51.58 -18.30 -17.94
C LEU A 13 53.05 -18.72 -17.99
N SER A 14 53.78 -18.61 -16.90
CA SER A 14 55.09 -19.25 -16.74
C SER A 14 54.93 -20.45 -15.79
N ALA A 15 55.11 -21.64 -16.38
CA ALA A 15 55.25 -22.87 -15.65
C ALA A 15 56.65 -22.97 -15.01
N ALA A 16 56.69 -23.09 -13.71
CA ALA A 16 57.90 -23.52 -13.03
C ALA A 16 57.66 -24.92 -12.44
N VAL A 17 58.24 -25.91 -13.09
CA VAL A 17 58.35 -27.27 -12.58
C VAL A 17 59.52 -27.27 -11.57
N SER A 18 59.23 -27.61 -10.34
CA SER A 18 60.26 -27.97 -9.35
C SER A 18 59.91 -29.33 -8.76
N THR A 19 60.67 -30.31 -9.21
CA THR A 19 60.77 -31.64 -8.62
C THR A 19 61.55 -31.57 -7.34
N ALA A 20 60.97 -31.92 -6.20
CA ALA A 20 61.66 -32.30 -4.98
C ALA A 20 61.11 -33.63 -4.49
N VAL A 21 62.00 -34.59 -4.51
CA VAL A 21 61.85 -35.96 -4.04
C VAL A 21 62.11 -35.95 -2.51
N PHE A 22 61.50 -36.95 -1.85
CA PHE A 22 61.71 -37.40 -0.47
C PHE A 22 60.79 -36.84 0.62
N GLY A 23 60.12 -37.83 1.21
CA GLY A 23 59.49 -37.67 2.49
C GLY A 23 58.23 -38.57 2.62
N ARG A 24 58.47 -39.87 2.72
CA ARG A 24 57.42 -40.85 3.01
C ARG A 24 57.11 -40.75 4.51
N GLU A 25 56.23 -39.88 4.87
CA GLU A 25 55.58 -39.95 6.17
C GLU A 25 54.09 -40.21 5.95
N THR A 26 53.75 -41.43 6.30
CA THR A 26 52.39 -41.86 6.42
C THR A 26 51.76 -41.19 7.63
N ALA A 27 51.50 -39.90 7.53
CA ALA A 27 50.55 -39.30 8.41
C ALA A 27 49.17 -39.82 7.98
N ALA A 28 48.68 -40.80 8.69
CA ALA A 28 47.30 -41.13 8.67
C ALA A 28 46.56 -39.90 9.12
N LEU A 29 46.25 -39.02 8.15
CA LEU A 29 45.27 -38.02 8.33
C LEU A 29 43.98 -38.74 8.65
N ALA A 30 43.73 -38.84 9.96
CA ALA A 30 42.38 -39.16 10.41
C ALA A 30 41.44 -38.30 9.57
N ALA A 31 40.75 -38.93 8.68
CA ALA A 31 39.66 -38.29 7.94
C ALA A 31 38.74 -37.75 9.02
N ALA A 32 38.99 -36.53 9.39
CA ALA A 32 38.02 -35.77 10.17
C ALA A 32 36.76 -35.82 9.31
N GLY A 33 35.88 -36.72 9.67
CA GLY A 33 34.64 -36.89 8.97
C GLY A 33 34.02 -35.53 8.90
N VAL A 34 34.08 -34.94 7.73
CA VAL A 34 33.33 -33.74 7.44
C VAL A 34 31.89 -34.10 7.70
N ARG A 35 31.42 -33.82 8.89
CA ARG A 35 30.01 -33.90 9.17
C ARG A 35 29.36 -32.86 8.28
N TRP A 36 28.88 -33.33 7.17
CA TRP A 36 27.86 -32.59 6.46
C TRP A 36 26.74 -32.38 7.47
N ALA A 37 26.73 -31.20 8.07
CA ALA A 37 25.61 -30.82 8.90
C ALA A 37 24.39 -30.99 8.00
N SER A 38 23.72 -32.13 8.13
CA SER A 38 22.42 -32.27 7.54
C SER A 38 21.68 -31.03 8.01
N LYS A 39 21.25 -30.21 7.09
CA LYS A 39 20.34 -29.13 7.42
C LYS A 39 19.33 -29.75 8.34
N LYS A 40 19.40 -29.37 9.61
CA LYS A 40 18.30 -29.67 10.51
C LYS A 40 17.07 -29.30 9.71
N ALA A 41 16.30 -30.30 9.30
CA ALA A 41 15.02 -30.03 8.69
C ALA A 41 14.42 -29.01 9.63
N GLY A 42 14.51 -27.74 9.23
CA GLY A 42 14.18 -26.67 10.12
C GLY A 42 12.82 -27.03 10.66
N SER A 43 12.69 -27.07 11.96
CA SER A 43 11.43 -27.36 12.61
C SER A 43 10.41 -26.41 12.04
N LYS A 44 9.77 -26.85 10.99
CA LYS A 44 8.90 -26.04 10.22
C LYS A 44 7.48 -26.25 10.57
N VAL A 45 7.24 -26.69 11.72
CA VAL A 45 5.90 -26.61 12.22
C VAL A 45 5.69 -25.21 12.75
N ARG A 46 5.83 -24.27 11.86
CA ARG A 46 5.12 -23.02 12.04
C ARG A 46 3.74 -23.30 11.51
N ASN A 47 2.79 -23.44 12.41
CA ASN A 47 1.41 -23.30 12.03
C ASN A 47 1.32 -22.01 11.22
N SER A 48 1.16 -22.12 9.91
CA SER A 48 0.90 -20.95 9.10
C SER A 48 -0.32 -20.29 9.74
N ALA A 49 -0.15 -19.04 10.14
CA ALA A 49 -1.27 -18.30 10.70
C ALA A 49 -2.49 -18.51 9.80
N PRO A 50 -3.65 -18.82 10.38
CA PRO A 50 -4.84 -19.12 9.59
C PRO A 50 -5.01 -17.98 8.58
N LYS A 51 -5.14 -18.33 7.32
CA LYS A 51 -5.42 -17.35 6.26
C LYS A 51 -6.73 -16.68 6.61
N SER A 52 -6.64 -15.53 7.28
CA SER A 52 -7.84 -14.77 7.57
C SER A 52 -8.47 -14.31 6.25
N PRO A 53 -9.76 -14.49 6.06
CA PRO A 53 -10.43 -13.97 4.88
C PRO A 53 -10.19 -12.46 4.77
N GLY A 54 -10.13 -11.95 3.55
CA GLY A 54 -9.95 -10.51 3.31
C GLY A 54 -10.92 -9.67 4.14
N LYS A 55 -10.53 -8.46 4.48
CA LYS A 55 -11.33 -7.55 5.30
C LYS A 55 -12.60 -7.04 4.60
N ARG A 56 -12.78 -7.39 3.32
CA ARG A 56 -13.93 -7.00 2.49
C ARG A 56 -14.14 -5.50 2.41
N TYR A 57 -13.04 -4.75 2.32
CA TYR A 57 -13.08 -3.32 2.05
C TYR A 57 -13.64 -3.04 0.66
N GLY A 58 -14.26 -1.89 0.49
CA GLY A 58 -14.80 -1.42 -0.79
C GLY A 58 -16.22 -0.90 -0.66
N TRP A 59 -16.83 -0.71 -1.80
CA TRP A 59 -18.21 -0.27 -1.95
C TRP A 59 -19.18 -1.33 -1.43
N LYS A 60 -20.22 -0.88 -0.74
CA LYS A 60 -21.37 -1.70 -0.30
C LYS A 60 -22.64 -1.31 -1.03
N LYS A 61 -22.72 -0.06 -1.43
CA LYS A 61 -23.81 0.50 -2.23
C LYS A 61 -23.21 1.24 -3.42
N PHE A 62 -23.80 1.06 -4.58
CA PHE A 62 -23.37 1.71 -5.82
C PHE A 62 -24.18 2.98 -6.07
N GLU A 63 -23.75 3.73 -7.05
CA GLU A 63 -24.47 4.92 -7.50
C GLU A 63 -25.88 4.56 -7.96
N GLY A 64 -26.86 5.39 -7.58
CA GLY A 64 -28.26 5.15 -7.87
C GLY A 64 -28.98 4.18 -6.92
N ALA A 65 -28.26 3.54 -6.00
CA ALA A 65 -28.89 2.65 -5.03
C ALA A 65 -29.67 3.43 -3.98
N MET A 66 -30.89 2.98 -3.68
CA MET A 66 -31.68 3.48 -2.57
C MET A 66 -31.08 2.96 -1.25
N VAL A 67 -30.97 3.83 -0.27
CA VAL A 67 -30.41 3.52 1.05
C VAL A 67 -31.26 4.15 2.13
N HIS A 68 -31.27 3.48 3.29
CA HIS A 68 -31.90 3.98 4.52
C HIS A 68 -30.82 4.54 5.46
N ALA A 69 -31.24 5.40 6.35
CA ALA A 69 -30.38 5.93 7.42
C ALA A 69 -29.70 4.79 8.18
N GLY A 70 -28.38 4.93 8.45
CA GLY A 70 -27.58 3.90 9.08
C GLY A 70 -26.97 2.86 8.12
N ASN A 71 -27.39 2.79 6.86
CA ASN A 71 -26.82 1.84 5.90
C ASN A 71 -25.35 2.15 5.62
N ILE A 72 -24.53 1.10 5.61
CA ILE A 72 -23.11 1.23 5.25
C ILE A 72 -22.98 1.38 3.74
N LEU A 73 -22.34 2.46 3.31
CA LEU A 73 -22.09 2.79 1.90
C LEU A 73 -20.76 2.24 1.41
N ALA A 74 -19.70 2.45 2.18
CA ALA A 74 -18.37 1.97 1.86
C ALA A 74 -17.56 1.68 3.13
N THR A 75 -16.68 0.69 3.05
CA THR A 75 -15.71 0.37 4.09
C THR A 75 -14.30 0.56 3.54
N GLN A 76 -13.43 1.21 4.30
CA GLN A 76 -12.07 1.53 3.86
C GLN A 76 -11.10 1.55 5.04
N ARG A 77 -9.83 1.27 4.78
CA ARG A 77 -8.77 1.34 5.77
C ARG A 77 -8.19 2.75 5.89
N LEU A 78 -7.91 3.35 4.75
CA LEU A 78 -7.47 4.74 4.61
C LEU A 78 -8.60 5.52 3.93
N ILE A 79 -8.63 6.82 4.11
CA ILE A 79 -9.64 7.69 3.50
C ILE A 79 -9.37 7.77 1.99
N ARG A 80 -10.09 6.96 1.24
CA ARG A 80 -10.10 6.96 -0.22
C ARG A 80 -11.28 7.74 -0.77
N TRP A 81 -12.42 7.57 -0.11
CA TRP A 81 -13.67 8.25 -0.41
C TRP A 81 -14.04 9.13 0.77
N HIS A 82 -14.52 10.31 0.49
CA HIS A 82 -14.85 11.30 1.49
C HIS A 82 -16.36 11.35 1.73
N PRO A 83 -16.81 11.65 2.93
CA PRO A 83 -18.21 11.89 3.21
C PRO A 83 -18.63 13.21 2.58
N GLY A 84 -19.75 13.19 1.86
CA GLY A 84 -20.42 14.38 1.31
C GLY A 84 -21.71 14.70 2.06
N ALA A 85 -22.72 15.19 1.33
CA ALA A 85 -24.01 15.54 1.90
C ALA A 85 -24.72 14.29 2.44
N PHE A 86 -25.24 14.38 3.66
CA PHE A 86 -25.98 13.32 4.39
C PHE A 86 -25.23 12.00 4.56
N VAL A 87 -23.90 12.05 4.55
CA VAL A 87 -23.03 10.91 4.79
C VAL A 87 -22.17 11.15 6.02
N GLY A 88 -22.18 10.20 6.95
CA GLY A 88 -21.34 10.20 8.13
C GLY A 88 -20.10 9.32 7.93
N MET A 89 -19.04 9.61 8.69
CA MET A 89 -17.84 8.78 8.73
C MET A 89 -17.64 8.24 10.14
N GLY A 90 -17.62 6.91 10.26
CA GLY A 90 -17.38 6.23 11.52
C GLY A 90 -15.90 6.13 11.88
N ARG A 91 -15.61 5.63 13.08
CA ARG A 91 -14.26 5.50 13.63
C ARG A 91 -13.27 4.74 12.72
N ASN A 92 -13.75 3.75 11.98
CA ASN A 92 -12.94 2.92 11.08
C ASN A 92 -12.95 3.43 9.63
N ASN A 93 -13.16 4.72 9.41
CA ASN A 93 -13.34 5.33 8.09
C ASN A 93 -14.50 4.70 7.28
N THR A 94 -15.44 4.06 7.95
CA THR A 94 -16.63 3.51 7.32
C THR A 94 -17.60 4.64 7.02
N LEU A 95 -18.07 4.71 5.80
CA LEU A 95 -19.07 5.70 5.37
C LEU A 95 -20.45 5.08 5.52
N TYR A 96 -21.38 5.83 6.13
CA TYR A 96 -22.74 5.40 6.37
C TYR A 96 -23.72 6.54 6.09
N ALA A 97 -24.95 6.17 5.75
CA ALA A 97 -26.03 7.08 5.47
C ALA A 97 -26.57 7.73 6.76
N LEU A 98 -26.79 9.03 6.73
CA LEU A 98 -27.46 9.78 7.81
C LEU A 98 -28.96 9.90 7.56
N GLU A 99 -29.37 9.91 6.30
CA GLU A 99 -30.75 10.03 5.88
C GLU A 99 -31.09 9.01 4.80
N ASP A 100 -32.37 8.79 4.56
CA ASP A 100 -32.87 7.96 3.48
C ASP A 100 -32.69 8.69 2.15
N GLY A 101 -32.32 7.96 1.10
CA GLY A 101 -32.16 8.59 -0.21
C GLY A 101 -31.39 7.76 -1.21
N VAL A 102 -31.00 8.38 -2.29
CA VAL A 102 -30.27 7.79 -3.40
C VAL A 102 -28.80 8.16 -3.33
N VAL A 103 -27.91 7.17 -3.45
CA VAL A 103 -26.47 7.37 -3.44
C VAL A 103 -26.01 8.04 -4.73
N ARG A 104 -25.14 9.05 -4.58
CA ARG A 104 -24.51 9.78 -5.68
C ARG A 104 -23.02 9.96 -5.43
N PHE A 105 -22.20 9.73 -6.46
CA PHE A 105 -20.78 9.97 -6.39
C PHE A 105 -20.41 11.24 -7.13
N THR A 106 -19.66 12.11 -6.48
CA THR A 106 -19.19 13.36 -7.07
C THR A 106 -17.67 13.47 -6.93
N LYS A 107 -17.03 14.17 -7.87
CA LYS A 107 -15.65 14.61 -7.74
C LYS A 107 -15.66 16.08 -7.40
N GLU A 108 -15.15 16.41 -6.23
CA GLU A 108 -15.14 17.76 -5.70
C GLU A 108 -13.74 18.19 -5.33
N VAL A 109 -13.52 19.49 -5.28
CA VAL A 109 -12.27 20.07 -4.83
C VAL A 109 -12.08 19.75 -3.35
N TYR A 110 -10.96 19.13 -3.02
CA TYR A 110 -10.66 18.77 -1.64
C TYR A 110 -9.63 19.74 -1.05
N VAL A 111 -10.03 20.41 0.01
CA VAL A 111 -9.15 21.23 0.82
C VAL A 111 -8.82 20.44 2.10
N PRO A 112 -7.61 19.88 2.22
CA PRO A 112 -7.25 19.14 3.41
C PRO A 112 -7.19 20.04 4.64
N PRO A 113 -7.61 19.54 5.82
CA PRO A 113 -7.44 20.29 7.06
C PRO A 113 -5.97 20.64 7.28
N PRO A 114 -5.62 21.84 7.77
CA PRO A 114 -4.23 22.28 7.87
C PRO A 114 -3.35 21.40 8.77
N ARG A 115 -3.93 20.68 9.73
CA ARG A 115 -3.24 19.73 10.62
C ARG A 115 -3.17 18.32 10.08
N SER A 116 -3.70 18.05 8.87
CA SER A 116 -3.68 16.70 8.32
C SER A 116 -2.28 16.35 7.81
N ARG A 117 -1.94 15.05 7.91
CA ARG A 117 -0.70 14.52 7.32
C ARG A 117 -0.65 14.76 5.81
N GLU A 118 -1.80 14.76 5.13
CA GLU A 118 -1.89 15.03 3.70
C GLU A 118 -1.50 16.47 3.34
N ALA A 119 -1.79 17.45 4.19
CA ALA A 119 -1.38 18.83 3.98
C ALA A 119 0.15 18.95 3.86
N PHE A 120 0.90 18.29 4.74
CA PHE A 120 2.36 18.33 4.73
C PHE A 120 3.00 17.45 3.66
N GLN A 121 2.45 16.27 3.44
CA GLN A 121 3.09 15.30 2.54
C GLN A 121 2.76 15.51 1.06
N VAL A 122 1.58 16.01 0.76
CA VAL A 122 1.07 16.12 -0.61
C VAL A 122 0.90 17.58 -1.01
N VAL A 123 0.13 18.36 -0.25
CA VAL A 123 -0.26 19.73 -0.66
C VAL A 123 0.93 20.66 -0.72
N CYS A 124 1.86 20.58 0.23
CA CYS A 124 3.07 21.41 0.23
C CYS A 124 4.00 21.15 -0.96
N LYS A 125 3.87 20.00 -1.61
CA LYS A 125 4.66 19.60 -2.77
C LYS A 125 3.99 19.96 -4.10
N LEU A 126 2.73 20.34 -4.09
CA LEU A 126 2.01 20.72 -5.28
C LEU A 126 2.39 22.15 -5.70
N PRO A 127 2.40 22.43 -7.01
CA PRO A 127 2.59 23.80 -7.50
C PRO A 127 1.46 24.70 -7.02
N ARG A 128 1.75 25.99 -6.85
CA ARG A 128 0.74 26.98 -6.47
C ARG A 128 -0.39 27.01 -7.49
N GLY A 129 -1.63 26.97 -7.01
CA GLY A 129 -2.82 26.95 -7.87
C GLY A 129 -3.29 25.55 -8.31
N ALA A 130 -2.59 24.48 -7.94
CA ALA A 130 -3.06 23.13 -8.21
C ALA A 130 -4.31 22.80 -7.39
N MET A 131 -5.36 22.35 -8.06
CA MET A 131 -6.59 21.89 -7.42
C MET A 131 -6.54 20.37 -7.19
N LEU A 132 -6.79 19.96 -5.96
CA LEU A 132 -6.85 18.54 -5.59
C LEU A 132 -8.31 18.08 -5.63
N TYR A 133 -8.61 17.08 -6.48
CA TYR A 133 -9.94 16.50 -6.57
C TYR A 133 -9.99 15.16 -5.82
N LYS A 134 -11.06 14.96 -5.05
CA LYS A 134 -11.36 13.69 -4.38
C LYS A 134 -12.78 13.26 -4.71
N THR A 135 -13.04 11.96 -4.52
CA THR A 135 -14.38 11.41 -4.71
C THR A 135 -15.15 11.51 -3.40
N PHE A 136 -16.32 12.14 -3.46
CA PHE A 136 -17.27 12.25 -2.36
C PHE A 136 -18.45 11.33 -2.60
N ILE A 137 -19.02 10.83 -1.53
CA ILE A 137 -20.27 10.07 -1.55
C ILE A 137 -21.34 10.97 -0.94
N ASN A 138 -22.39 11.20 -1.69
CA ASN A 138 -23.52 12.01 -1.27
C ASN A 138 -24.79 11.15 -1.25
N ILE A 139 -25.76 11.56 -0.47
CA ILE A 139 -27.11 11.01 -0.49
C ILE A 139 -28.05 12.13 -0.87
N ILE A 140 -28.90 11.85 -1.84
CA ILE A 140 -29.97 12.75 -2.26
C ILE A 140 -31.26 12.19 -1.68
N PRO A 141 -31.87 12.84 -0.69
CA PRO A 141 -33.14 12.40 -0.14
C PRO A 141 -34.25 12.53 -1.18
N PRO A 142 -35.21 11.58 -1.24
CA PRO A 142 -36.28 11.58 -2.24
C PRO A 142 -37.24 12.74 -2.04
N HIS A 143 -37.46 13.16 -0.82
CA HIS A 143 -38.30 14.31 -0.47
C HIS A 143 -37.47 15.26 0.41
N GLN A 144 -37.27 16.46 -0.12
CA GLN A 144 -36.76 17.57 0.69
C GLN A 144 -37.95 18.35 1.20
N GLU A 145 -38.50 17.92 2.31
CA GLU A 145 -39.49 18.74 3.02
C GLU A 145 -38.78 20.00 3.51
N GLY A 146 -39.30 21.13 3.05
CA GLY A 146 -39.09 22.50 3.47
C GLY A 146 -37.95 22.78 4.46
N ARG A 147 -36.69 22.63 4.05
CA ARG A 147 -35.57 23.18 4.82
C ARG A 147 -35.50 24.66 4.56
N PHE A 148 -36.03 25.43 5.50
CA PHE A 148 -35.90 26.88 5.47
C PHE A 148 -34.50 27.29 5.95
N VAL A 149 -33.79 28.02 5.13
CA VAL A 149 -32.56 28.68 5.51
C VAL A 149 -32.94 30.10 5.93
N LEU A 150 -32.62 30.44 7.19
CA LEU A 150 -32.77 31.80 7.68
C LEU A 150 -31.78 32.70 6.93
N LYS A 151 -32.28 33.60 6.07
CA LYS A 151 -31.46 34.51 5.31
C LYS A 151 -31.06 35.74 6.11
N GLU A 152 -31.99 36.30 6.87
CA GLU A 152 -31.81 37.49 7.69
C GLU A 152 -32.72 37.43 8.92
N MET A 153 -32.24 37.90 10.05
CA MET A 153 -33.08 38.25 11.19
C MET A 153 -33.44 39.72 11.05
N MET A 154 -34.70 40.02 10.93
CA MET A 154 -35.18 41.36 11.01
C MET A 154 -35.20 41.86 12.44
#